data_2b3d23802beab77df37c4be14b773227
#
_entry.id   2b3d23802beab77df37c4be14b773227
#
_cell.length_a   1.000
_cell.length_b   1.000
_cell.length_c   1.000
_cell.angle_alpha   90.00
_cell.angle_beta   90.00
_cell.angle_gamma   90.00
#
_symmetry.space_group_name_H-M   'P 1'
#
loop_
_entity.id
_entity.type
_entity.pdbx_description
1 polymer ?
#
loop_
_entity_poly.entity_id
_entity_poly.type
_entity_poly.pdbx_seq_one_letter_code
_entity_poly.pdbx_strand_id
1 'polypeptide(L)'
;MCCCPAAVNAIFCLWFRAGCSQSAVAGALTFFPPTPALYKFQRVTKEGEVLSEHEEDDIEDQDGEDSSGNEYEDESALAEQKATKEKKSPAAQLTERNLQLRKRAKVRNSRDLRDAANNVCYRFVPDQRLPSPPNFSGTMEAVKIGPQKRTGAYVAAVIYRIRKEKQNDRTKTIIYSHGNATDVGAMHFISIVLARSCNVNVVMYDYSGYGASGGIPLEANTYRDIKMVYKYTLDQVADGDESKIVIYGQSVGSGPSCYICSKRQGVGGLVLHSPFTSGMRVLTPSRALACLDIFPNIDRIKKVTCPVMVIHGQLDEEVDVAHGIALHDAVKPEYRKDPWWVADRGHNDITDGPGKMSEYVRRLKAYLSQLE
;
A
#
# COMPACT_ATOMS: atom_id res chain seq x y z
N MET A 1 34.00 3.41 -5.38
CA MET A 1 33.29 2.85 -6.56
C MET A 1 32.65 4.02 -7.30
N CYS A 2 33.10 4.24 -8.55
CA CYS A 2 32.67 5.36 -9.36
C CYS A 2 31.15 5.22 -9.67
N CYS A 3 30.36 6.21 -9.27
CA CYS A 3 29.01 6.38 -9.82
C CYS A 3 29.13 6.45 -11.34
N CYS A 4 28.55 5.50 -12.05
CA CYS A 4 28.58 5.48 -13.51
C CYS A 4 27.98 6.81 -14.02
N PRO A 5 28.68 7.62 -14.83
CA PRO A 5 28.16 8.91 -15.31
C PRO A 5 26.79 8.80 -15.99
N ALA A 6 26.50 7.65 -16.60
CA ALA A 6 25.21 7.35 -17.22
C ALA A 6 24.04 7.31 -16.23
N ALA A 7 24.25 6.78 -15.02
CA ALA A 7 23.21 6.72 -13.99
C ALA A 7 22.92 8.12 -13.43
N VAL A 8 23.93 8.94 -13.23
CA VAL A 8 23.78 10.34 -12.76
C VAL A 8 23.04 11.17 -13.82
N ASN A 9 23.42 11.03 -15.09
CA ASN A 9 22.73 11.71 -16.21
C ASN A 9 21.27 11.24 -16.36
N ALA A 10 20.99 9.96 -16.17
CA ALA A 10 19.62 9.44 -16.21
C ALA A 10 18.74 10.03 -15.07
N ILE A 11 19.30 10.12 -13.85
CA ILE A 11 18.60 10.76 -12.71
C ILE A 11 18.40 12.25 -12.95
N PHE A 12 19.38 12.95 -13.54
CA PHE A 12 19.28 14.38 -13.88
C PHE A 12 18.23 14.63 -14.98
N CYS A 13 18.19 13.78 -16.02
CA CYS A 13 17.17 13.83 -17.06
C CYS A 13 15.77 13.53 -16.51
N LEU A 14 15.63 12.59 -15.57
CA LEU A 14 14.40 12.29 -14.87
C LEU A 14 13.94 13.48 -14.03
N TRP A 15 14.86 14.13 -13.34
CA TRP A 15 14.56 15.31 -12.51
C TRP A 15 14.05 16.48 -13.36
N PHE A 16 14.73 16.80 -14.47
CA PHE A 16 14.32 17.88 -15.38
C PHE A 16 12.93 17.62 -16.00
N ARG A 17 12.68 16.37 -16.42
CA ARG A 17 11.40 15.97 -17.06
C ARG A 17 10.25 15.82 -16.05
N ALA A 18 10.53 15.57 -14.80
CA ALA A 18 9.54 15.58 -13.72
C ALA A 18 9.22 16.99 -13.21
N GLY A 19 9.58 18.05 -13.99
CA GLY A 19 9.36 19.44 -13.62
C GLY A 19 10.18 19.87 -12.40
N CYS A 20 11.40 19.33 -12.26
CA CYS A 20 12.31 19.57 -11.13
C CYS A 20 11.71 19.20 -9.77
N SER A 21 10.69 18.36 -9.73
CA SER A 21 10.05 17.90 -8.51
C SER A 21 10.71 16.62 -8.00
N GLN A 22 11.46 16.73 -6.92
CA GLN A 22 12.06 15.61 -6.19
C GLN A 22 11.03 14.52 -5.87
N SER A 23 9.85 14.92 -5.38
CA SER A 23 8.79 13.97 -5.01
C SER A 23 8.19 13.22 -6.20
N ALA A 24 8.15 13.82 -7.40
CA ALA A 24 7.66 13.15 -8.59
C ALA A 24 8.66 12.11 -9.11
N VAL A 25 9.97 12.41 -9.07
CA VAL A 25 11.01 11.45 -9.45
C VAL A 25 11.06 10.29 -8.46
N ALA A 26 11.11 10.58 -7.17
CA ALA A 26 11.12 9.58 -6.12
C ALA A 26 9.85 8.71 -6.16
N GLY A 27 8.67 9.33 -6.38
CA GLY A 27 7.41 8.62 -6.52
C GLY A 27 7.42 7.63 -7.67
N ALA A 28 7.91 8.05 -8.84
CA ALA A 28 7.94 7.21 -10.03
C ALA A 28 8.94 6.03 -9.93
N LEU A 29 9.99 6.18 -9.12
CA LEU A 29 10.98 5.13 -8.88
C LEU A 29 10.58 4.18 -7.73
N THR A 30 9.61 4.58 -6.89
CA THR A 30 9.27 3.84 -5.67
C THR A 30 7.94 3.11 -5.77
N PHE A 31 6.93 3.68 -6.44
CA PHE A 31 5.58 3.15 -6.39
C PHE A 31 5.19 2.42 -7.68
N PHE A 32 4.76 1.18 -7.53
CA PHE A 32 4.38 0.27 -8.64
C PHE A 32 2.99 -0.34 -8.36
N PRO A 33 1.90 0.44 -8.46
CA PRO A 33 0.56 -0.11 -8.27
C PRO A 33 0.28 -1.23 -9.27
N PRO A 34 -0.40 -2.31 -8.86
CA PRO A 34 -0.88 -3.35 -9.76
C PRO A 34 -1.76 -2.75 -10.87
N THR A 35 -1.54 -3.19 -12.10
CA THR A 35 -2.34 -2.76 -13.26
C THR A 35 -2.66 -4.01 -14.10
N PRO A 36 -3.92 -4.42 -14.20
CA PRO A 36 -5.09 -3.88 -13.49
C PRO A 36 -5.03 -4.11 -11.97
N ALA A 37 -5.92 -3.44 -11.22
CA ALA A 37 -6.11 -3.70 -9.80
C ALA A 37 -6.65 -5.13 -9.58
N LEU A 38 -6.27 -5.73 -8.44
CA LEU A 38 -6.63 -7.11 -8.12
C LEU A 38 -7.99 -7.23 -7.39
N TYR A 39 -8.80 -6.19 -7.48
CA TYR A 39 -10.19 -6.17 -6.98
C TYR A 39 -10.99 -5.02 -7.63
N LYS A 40 -12.31 -5.06 -7.44
CA LYS A 40 -13.20 -3.97 -7.80
C LYS A 40 -14.04 -3.53 -6.59
N PHE A 41 -14.37 -2.25 -6.54
CA PHE A 41 -15.44 -1.71 -5.71
C PHE A 41 -16.69 -1.57 -6.58
N GLN A 42 -17.57 -2.56 -6.50
CA GLN A 42 -18.86 -2.54 -7.18
C GLN A 42 -19.77 -1.54 -6.47
N ARG A 43 -20.33 -0.59 -7.21
CA ARG A 43 -21.29 0.40 -6.70
C ARG A 43 -22.62 -0.28 -6.43
N VAL A 44 -23.17 -0.05 -5.25
CA VAL A 44 -24.46 -0.62 -4.84
C VAL A 44 -25.30 0.41 -4.11
N THR A 45 -26.62 0.21 -4.14
CA THR A 45 -27.56 0.96 -3.27
C THR A 45 -27.39 0.53 -1.81
N LYS A 46 -28.08 1.21 -0.89
CA LYS A 46 -28.11 0.80 0.53
C LYS A 46 -28.76 -0.57 0.72
N GLU A 47 -29.66 -0.94 -0.16
CA GLU A 47 -30.36 -2.22 -0.20
C GLU A 47 -29.49 -3.32 -0.85
N GLY A 48 -28.33 -2.95 -1.44
CA GLY A 48 -27.36 -3.87 -2.03
C GLY A 48 -27.57 -4.17 -3.51
N GLU A 49 -28.47 -3.44 -4.20
CA GLU A 49 -28.67 -3.56 -5.64
C GLU A 49 -27.48 -2.94 -6.39
N VAL A 50 -27.01 -3.61 -7.44
CA VAL A 50 -25.89 -3.15 -8.26
C VAL A 50 -26.34 -1.95 -9.09
N LEU A 51 -25.60 -0.87 -8.95
CA LEU A 51 -25.77 0.31 -9.81
C LEU A 51 -25.03 0.08 -11.14
N SER A 52 -25.65 0.47 -12.25
CA SER A 52 -25.04 0.37 -13.58
C SER A 52 -23.69 1.12 -13.61
N GLU A 53 -22.70 0.50 -14.22
CA GLU A 53 -21.46 1.17 -14.57
C GLU A 53 -21.79 2.23 -15.64
N HIS A 54 -21.42 3.48 -15.42
CA HIS A 54 -21.58 4.51 -16.45
C HIS A 54 -20.55 4.27 -17.54
N GLU A 55 -20.89 4.50 -18.81
CA GLU A 55 -20.05 4.37 -20.02
C GLU A 55 -18.71 5.15 -19.94
N GLU A 56 -18.54 6.04 -18.95
CA GLU A 56 -17.27 6.76 -18.69
C GLU A 56 -16.18 5.90 -18.04
N ASP A 57 -16.49 4.69 -17.56
CA ASP A 57 -15.49 3.77 -16.96
C ASP A 57 -14.69 3.00 -18.03
N ASP A 58 -15.16 3.00 -19.31
CA ASP A 58 -14.53 2.31 -20.46
C ASP A 58 -13.26 3.01 -20.99
N ILE A 59 -12.89 4.17 -20.45
CA ILE A 59 -11.65 4.86 -20.84
C ILE A 59 -10.40 4.14 -20.29
N GLU A 60 -10.57 3.17 -19.39
CA GLU A 60 -9.43 2.47 -18.79
C GLU A 60 -8.80 1.40 -19.69
N ASP A 61 -9.52 0.85 -20.69
CA ASP A 61 -9.09 -0.32 -21.48
C ASP A 61 -8.91 -0.07 -23.00
N GLN A 62 -9.19 1.13 -23.53
CA GLN A 62 -9.13 1.39 -24.96
C GLN A 62 -7.74 1.72 -25.54
N ASP A 63 -6.67 1.73 -24.75
CA ASP A 63 -5.30 1.88 -25.27
C ASP A 63 -4.65 0.54 -25.70
N GLY A 64 -5.44 -0.53 -25.79
CA GLY A 64 -5.00 -1.84 -26.26
C GLY A 64 -6.08 -2.54 -27.08
N GLU A 65 -6.07 -2.32 -28.39
CA GLU A 65 -6.74 -3.04 -29.47
C GLU A 65 -7.75 -2.20 -30.25
N ASP A 66 -7.20 -1.46 -31.22
CA ASP A 66 -7.94 -1.09 -32.42
C ASP A 66 -7.91 -2.31 -33.35
N SER A 67 -8.98 -3.11 -33.32
CA SER A 67 -9.18 -4.19 -34.27
C SER A 67 -10.67 -4.36 -34.61
N SER A 68 -11.16 -3.48 -35.47
CA SER A 68 -12.32 -3.79 -36.31
C SER A 68 -12.15 -3.16 -37.68
N GLY A 69 -11.54 -3.89 -38.58
CA GLY A 69 -11.43 -3.59 -39.98
C GLY A 69 -11.02 -4.85 -40.73
N ASN A 70 -11.99 -5.58 -41.23
CA ASN A 70 -11.76 -6.61 -42.23
C ASN A 70 -11.17 -5.96 -43.50
N GLU A 71 -9.89 -6.24 -43.75
CA GLU A 71 -9.34 -6.27 -45.09
C GLU A 71 -8.08 -7.14 -45.12
N TYR A 72 -7.98 -8.01 -46.08
CA TYR A 72 -6.85 -8.87 -46.34
C TYR A 72 -5.64 -7.99 -46.69
N GLU A 73 -4.73 -7.79 -45.75
CA GLU A 73 -3.43 -7.19 -45.99
C GLU A 73 -2.30 -8.17 -45.66
N ASP A 74 -1.33 -8.16 -46.57
CA ASP A 74 -0.15 -8.96 -46.73
C ASP A 74 0.66 -9.10 -45.39
N GLU A 75 0.94 -10.32 -44.95
CA GLU A 75 1.69 -10.65 -43.74
C GLU A 75 3.11 -10.04 -43.68
N SER A 76 3.66 -9.62 -44.81
CA SER A 76 4.98 -8.97 -44.89
C SER A 76 4.97 -7.53 -44.38
N ALA A 77 3.87 -6.80 -44.58
CA ALA A 77 3.69 -5.41 -44.12
C ALA A 77 3.47 -5.33 -42.59
N LEU A 78 2.83 -6.36 -42.01
CA LEU A 78 2.62 -6.43 -40.54
C LEU A 78 3.93 -6.67 -39.75
N ALA A 79 4.89 -7.38 -40.37
CA ALA A 79 6.19 -7.63 -39.73
C ALA A 79 7.07 -6.36 -39.69
N GLU A 80 7.01 -5.53 -40.72
CA GLU A 80 7.75 -4.26 -40.75
C GLU A 80 7.13 -3.18 -39.85
N GLN A 81 5.80 -3.13 -39.71
CA GLN A 81 5.14 -2.20 -38.77
C GLN A 81 5.39 -2.58 -37.30
N LYS A 82 5.57 -3.85 -36.96
CA LYS A 82 5.97 -4.28 -35.61
C LYS A 82 7.44 -3.97 -35.28
N ALA A 83 8.30 -3.83 -36.28
CA ALA A 83 9.72 -3.53 -36.09
C ALA A 83 10.02 -2.04 -35.84
N THR A 84 9.12 -1.13 -36.23
CA THR A 84 9.29 0.33 -36.14
C THR A 84 8.62 0.98 -34.92
N LYS A 85 8.08 0.23 -33.97
CA LYS A 85 7.78 0.80 -32.63
C LYS A 85 9.09 1.18 -31.99
N GLU A 86 9.59 2.40 -32.25
CA GLU A 86 10.71 3.01 -31.54
C GLU A 86 10.54 2.73 -30.03
N LYS A 87 11.47 2.00 -29.45
CA LYS A 87 11.50 1.79 -27.99
C LYS A 87 11.67 3.16 -27.34
N LYS A 88 10.56 3.75 -26.90
CA LYS A 88 10.57 5.03 -26.17
C LYS A 88 11.64 4.94 -25.08
N SER A 89 12.44 5.98 -24.92
CA SER A 89 13.44 6.03 -23.85
C SER A 89 12.76 5.84 -22.49
N PRO A 90 13.45 5.26 -21.48
CA PRO A 90 12.88 5.05 -20.13
C PRO A 90 12.27 6.34 -19.54
N ALA A 91 12.88 7.48 -19.83
CA ALA A 91 12.37 8.79 -19.40
C ALA A 91 11.07 9.22 -20.14
N ALA A 92 10.90 8.85 -21.40
CA ALA A 92 9.67 9.11 -22.15
C ALA A 92 8.53 8.21 -21.65
N GLN A 93 8.81 6.94 -21.38
CA GLN A 93 7.86 6.00 -20.78
C GLN A 93 7.38 6.48 -19.39
N LEU A 94 8.31 6.98 -18.56
CA LEU A 94 7.96 7.52 -17.24
C LEU A 94 7.09 8.77 -17.33
N THR A 95 7.37 9.67 -18.27
CA THR A 95 6.57 10.88 -18.50
C THR A 95 5.15 10.54 -18.94
N GLU A 96 5.01 9.59 -19.85
CA GLU A 96 3.72 9.11 -20.33
C GLU A 96 2.93 8.42 -19.21
N ARG A 97 3.56 7.53 -18.46
CA ARG A 97 2.98 6.91 -17.26
C ARG A 97 2.47 7.95 -16.27
N ASN A 98 3.26 8.99 -15.97
CA ASN A 98 2.85 10.05 -15.06
C ASN A 98 1.66 10.87 -15.59
N LEU A 99 1.59 11.11 -16.89
CA LEU A 99 0.46 11.79 -17.52
C LEU A 99 -0.81 10.95 -17.43
N GLN A 100 -0.73 9.66 -17.72
CA GLN A 100 -1.83 8.71 -17.60
C GLN A 100 -2.32 8.62 -16.15
N LEU A 101 -1.43 8.49 -15.19
CA LEU A 101 -1.79 8.49 -13.76
C LEU A 101 -2.55 9.76 -13.35
N ARG A 102 -2.14 10.93 -13.84
CA ARG A 102 -2.85 12.20 -13.57
C ARG A 102 -4.23 12.25 -14.20
N LYS A 103 -4.39 11.77 -15.44
CA LYS A 103 -5.70 11.70 -16.12
C LYS A 103 -6.64 10.76 -15.37
N ARG A 104 -6.20 9.54 -15.06
CA ARG A 104 -6.96 8.54 -14.28
C ARG A 104 -7.35 9.09 -12.91
N ALA A 105 -6.42 9.75 -12.20
CA ALA A 105 -6.70 10.35 -10.90
C ALA A 105 -7.80 11.42 -10.98
N LYS A 106 -7.81 12.24 -12.02
CA LYS A 106 -8.84 13.30 -12.20
C LYS A 106 -10.23 12.69 -12.41
N VAL A 107 -10.36 11.69 -13.28
CA VAL A 107 -11.63 11.00 -13.54
C VAL A 107 -12.13 10.32 -12.27
N ARG A 108 -11.27 9.53 -11.62
CA ARG A 108 -11.61 8.80 -10.39
C ARG A 108 -12.04 9.73 -9.25
N ASN A 109 -11.32 10.82 -9.01
CA ASN A 109 -11.69 11.78 -7.97
C ASN A 109 -13.06 12.42 -8.22
N SER A 110 -13.39 12.72 -9.48
CA SER A 110 -14.70 13.29 -9.86
C SER A 110 -15.83 12.28 -9.64
N ARG A 111 -15.60 10.99 -9.96
CA ARG A 111 -16.56 9.91 -9.68
C ARG A 111 -16.77 9.73 -8.18
N ASP A 112 -15.70 9.58 -7.42
CA ASP A 112 -15.77 9.40 -5.96
C ASP A 112 -16.51 10.55 -5.27
N LEU A 113 -16.35 11.78 -5.76
CA LEU A 113 -17.08 12.94 -5.25
C LEU A 113 -18.59 12.84 -5.56
N ARG A 114 -18.99 12.42 -6.77
CA ARG A 114 -20.41 12.20 -7.13
C ARG A 114 -21.01 11.07 -6.29
N ASP A 115 -20.29 9.97 -6.14
CA ASP A 115 -20.74 8.82 -5.34
C ASP A 115 -20.96 9.22 -3.88
N ALA A 116 -20.04 9.99 -3.30
CA ALA A 116 -20.21 10.51 -1.93
C ALA A 116 -21.43 11.42 -1.78
N ALA A 117 -21.68 12.31 -2.76
CA ALA A 117 -22.86 13.18 -2.75
C ALA A 117 -24.18 12.40 -2.86
N ASN A 118 -24.18 11.26 -3.54
CA ASN A 118 -25.34 10.38 -3.75
C ASN A 118 -25.43 9.25 -2.70
N ASN A 119 -24.57 9.24 -1.68
CA ASN A 119 -24.51 8.19 -0.65
C ASN A 119 -24.39 6.77 -1.22
N VAL A 120 -23.62 6.59 -2.29
CA VAL A 120 -23.37 5.29 -2.91
C VAL A 120 -22.58 4.41 -1.94
N CYS A 121 -23.03 3.16 -1.78
CA CYS A 121 -22.31 2.12 -1.05
C CYS A 121 -21.42 1.31 -1.99
N TYR A 122 -20.47 0.57 -1.42
CA TYR A 122 -19.55 -0.24 -2.20
C TYR A 122 -19.55 -1.69 -1.72
N ARG A 123 -19.47 -2.62 -2.68
CA ARG A 123 -19.23 -4.04 -2.42
C ARG A 123 -17.82 -4.36 -2.89
N PHE A 124 -17.02 -4.95 -2.01
CA PHE A 124 -15.69 -5.46 -2.37
C PHE A 124 -15.80 -6.75 -3.16
N VAL A 125 -15.20 -6.79 -4.33
CA VAL A 125 -15.16 -7.96 -5.22
C VAL A 125 -13.69 -8.24 -5.55
N PRO A 126 -13.06 -9.24 -4.89
CA PRO A 126 -11.68 -9.62 -5.20
C PRO A 126 -11.59 -10.28 -6.57
N ASP A 127 -10.42 -10.22 -7.20
CA ASP A 127 -10.13 -10.92 -8.44
C ASP A 127 -10.21 -12.44 -8.22
N GLN A 128 -10.88 -13.14 -9.13
CA GLN A 128 -11.08 -14.60 -9.04
C GLN A 128 -9.77 -15.41 -9.14
N ARG A 129 -8.70 -14.81 -9.65
CA ARG A 129 -7.37 -15.43 -9.74
C ARG A 129 -6.64 -15.50 -8.40
N LEU A 130 -7.09 -14.73 -7.40
CA LEU A 130 -6.50 -14.72 -6.07
C LEU A 130 -6.86 -15.98 -5.28
N PRO A 131 -6.00 -16.44 -4.36
CA PRO A 131 -6.31 -17.57 -3.49
C PRO A 131 -7.59 -17.33 -2.70
N SER A 132 -8.43 -18.34 -2.61
CA SER A 132 -9.64 -18.28 -1.78
C SER A 132 -9.26 -18.11 -0.31
N PRO A 133 -9.78 -17.08 0.36
CA PRO A 133 -9.49 -16.88 1.77
C PRO A 133 -10.20 -17.92 2.65
N PRO A 134 -9.73 -18.15 3.89
CA PRO A 134 -10.45 -18.99 4.82
C PRO A 134 -11.80 -18.36 5.19
N ASN A 135 -12.77 -19.21 5.57
CA ASN A 135 -14.09 -18.74 5.97
C ASN A 135 -14.00 -17.66 7.05
N PHE A 136 -14.64 -16.52 6.81
CA PHE A 136 -14.71 -15.40 7.73
C PHE A 136 -16.15 -15.20 8.21
N SER A 137 -16.35 -15.37 9.49
CA SER A 137 -17.68 -15.23 10.11
C SER A 137 -18.00 -13.81 10.59
N GLY A 138 -17.07 -12.88 10.43
CA GLY A 138 -17.28 -11.43 10.70
C GLY A 138 -17.95 -10.71 9.54
N THR A 139 -17.87 -9.40 9.55
CA THR A 139 -18.37 -8.53 8.47
C THR A 139 -17.23 -7.90 7.69
N MET A 140 -17.43 -7.67 6.41
CA MET A 140 -16.54 -6.91 5.54
C MET A 140 -17.30 -5.69 5.02
N GLU A 141 -16.68 -4.53 5.16
CA GLU A 141 -17.24 -3.26 4.72
C GLU A 141 -16.26 -2.57 3.80
N ALA A 142 -16.66 -2.29 2.56
CA ALA A 142 -15.88 -1.53 1.60
C ALA A 142 -16.25 -0.05 1.70
N VAL A 143 -15.26 0.81 1.86
CA VAL A 143 -15.48 2.24 2.06
C VAL A 143 -14.51 3.10 1.26
N LYS A 144 -14.96 4.29 0.89
CA LYS A 144 -14.14 5.37 0.34
C LYS A 144 -13.98 6.46 1.40
N ILE A 145 -12.77 6.59 1.94
CA ILE A 145 -12.43 7.53 3.01
C ILE A 145 -11.92 8.82 2.38
N GLY A 146 -12.59 9.94 2.62
CA GLY A 146 -12.17 11.22 2.04
C GLY A 146 -13.27 12.28 2.06
N PRO A 147 -13.12 13.34 1.26
CA PRO A 147 -11.99 13.63 0.36
C PRO A 147 -10.75 14.16 1.09
N GLN A 148 -9.58 13.87 0.55
CA GLN A 148 -8.32 14.48 0.98
C GLN A 148 -8.33 15.99 0.66
N LYS A 149 -8.16 16.85 1.67
CA LYS A 149 -8.31 18.32 1.53
C LYS A 149 -7.51 18.95 0.39
N ARG A 150 -6.33 18.42 0.08
CA ARG A 150 -5.42 19.02 -0.91
C ARG A 150 -5.58 18.46 -2.32
N THR A 151 -5.94 17.20 -2.45
CA THR A 151 -5.99 16.52 -3.75
C THR A 151 -7.41 16.17 -4.20
N GLY A 152 -8.39 16.23 -3.30
CA GLY A 152 -9.76 15.76 -3.54
C GLY A 152 -9.89 14.22 -3.62
N ALA A 153 -8.79 13.50 -3.42
CA ALA A 153 -8.76 12.05 -3.56
C ALA A 153 -9.47 11.35 -2.40
N TYR A 154 -10.08 10.21 -2.70
CA TYR A 154 -10.60 9.27 -1.72
C TYR A 154 -9.70 8.05 -1.63
N VAL A 155 -9.54 7.52 -0.43
CA VAL A 155 -8.80 6.29 -0.14
C VAL A 155 -9.78 5.13 -0.07
N ALA A 156 -9.55 4.08 -0.85
CA ALA A 156 -10.31 2.85 -0.78
C ALA A 156 -9.81 2.01 0.40
N ALA A 157 -10.73 1.50 1.21
CA ALA A 157 -10.41 0.63 2.32
C ALA A 157 -11.46 -0.48 2.48
N VAL A 158 -11.03 -1.63 2.99
CA VAL A 158 -11.91 -2.71 3.42
C VAL A 158 -11.69 -2.95 4.91
N ILE A 159 -12.79 -2.93 5.65
CA ILE A 159 -12.80 -3.12 7.09
C ILE A 159 -13.31 -4.52 7.39
N TYR A 160 -12.46 -5.33 8.00
CA TYR A 160 -12.78 -6.67 8.46
C TYR A 160 -13.08 -6.61 9.95
N ARG A 161 -14.36 -6.71 10.33
CA ARG A 161 -14.77 -6.69 11.73
C ARG A 161 -15.04 -8.11 12.21
N ILE A 162 -14.46 -8.48 13.32
CA ILE A 162 -14.83 -9.74 13.99
C ILE A 162 -16.25 -9.62 14.57
N ARG A 163 -16.90 -10.76 14.85
CA ARG A 163 -18.25 -10.79 15.42
C ARG A 163 -18.31 -10.01 16.73
N LYS A 164 -19.44 -9.33 16.98
CA LYS A 164 -19.66 -8.55 18.20
C LYS A 164 -19.49 -9.39 19.46
N GLU A 165 -19.91 -10.66 19.45
CA GLU A 165 -19.82 -11.59 20.59
C GLU A 165 -18.35 -11.95 20.93
N LYS A 166 -17.41 -11.71 20.01
CA LYS A 166 -15.98 -11.91 20.19
C LYS A 166 -15.24 -10.63 20.53
N GLN A 167 -15.91 -9.48 20.45
CA GLN A 167 -15.34 -8.19 20.78
C GLN A 167 -15.43 -7.93 22.29
N ASN A 168 -14.42 -7.25 22.80
CA ASN A 168 -14.38 -6.75 24.18
C ASN A 168 -13.62 -5.43 24.20
N ASP A 169 -13.50 -4.81 25.35
CA ASP A 169 -12.84 -3.50 25.53
C ASP A 169 -11.35 -3.53 25.14
N ARG A 170 -10.71 -4.71 25.06
CA ARG A 170 -9.32 -4.90 24.65
C ARG A 170 -9.16 -5.28 23.18
N THR A 171 -10.27 -5.39 22.43
CA THR A 171 -10.21 -5.75 21.02
C THR A 171 -9.43 -4.71 20.22
N LYS A 172 -8.28 -5.11 19.67
CA LYS A 172 -7.43 -4.24 18.87
C LYS A 172 -7.94 -4.16 17.42
N THR A 173 -7.58 -3.06 16.75
CA THR A 173 -7.83 -2.84 15.33
C THR A 173 -6.49 -2.58 14.63
N ILE A 174 -6.13 -3.44 13.69
CA ILE A 174 -4.91 -3.27 12.89
C ILE A 174 -5.23 -2.39 11.69
N ILE A 175 -4.51 -1.27 11.55
CA ILE A 175 -4.42 -0.52 10.29
C ILE A 175 -3.21 -1.04 9.54
N TYR A 176 -3.45 -1.68 8.39
CA TYR A 176 -2.40 -2.34 7.62
C TYR A 176 -2.02 -1.50 6.39
N SER A 177 -0.78 -1.03 6.36
CA SER A 177 -0.12 -0.39 5.23
C SER A 177 0.66 -1.44 4.45
N HIS A 178 0.16 -1.83 3.28
CA HIS A 178 0.68 -2.94 2.49
C HIS A 178 2.02 -2.64 1.80
N GLY A 179 2.65 -3.66 1.22
CA GLY A 179 3.88 -3.55 0.46
C GLY A 179 3.70 -2.85 -0.89
N ASN A 180 4.80 -2.70 -1.63
CA ASN A 180 4.77 -2.22 -3.00
C ASN A 180 4.20 -3.31 -3.95
N ALA A 181 3.78 -2.92 -5.16
CA ALA A 181 3.27 -3.82 -6.20
C ALA A 181 2.12 -4.76 -5.75
N THR A 182 1.38 -4.37 -4.72
CA THR A 182 0.21 -5.08 -4.21
C THR A 182 -0.93 -4.10 -3.92
N ASP A 183 -2.13 -4.60 -3.63
CA ASP A 183 -3.31 -3.81 -3.29
C ASP A 183 -4.19 -4.57 -2.28
N VAL A 184 -5.30 -3.94 -1.87
CA VAL A 184 -6.25 -4.54 -0.91
C VAL A 184 -6.78 -5.88 -1.39
N GLY A 185 -6.92 -6.09 -2.72
CA GLY A 185 -7.35 -7.37 -3.28
C GLY A 185 -6.37 -8.50 -2.99
N ALA A 186 -5.09 -8.30 -3.32
CA ALA A 186 -4.04 -9.28 -3.03
C ALA A 186 -3.90 -9.55 -1.53
N MET A 187 -4.15 -8.53 -0.69
CA MET A 187 -4.04 -8.62 0.76
C MET A 187 -5.30 -9.20 1.44
N HIS A 188 -6.32 -9.57 0.67
CA HIS A 188 -7.59 -10.08 1.21
C HIS A 188 -7.41 -11.34 2.06
N PHE A 189 -6.63 -12.31 1.57
CA PHE A 189 -6.35 -13.55 2.29
C PHE A 189 -5.73 -13.28 3.68
N ILE A 190 -4.65 -12.53 3.72
CA ILE A 190 -3.95 -12.24 4.99
C ILE A 190 -4.81 -11.40 5.94
N SER A 191 -5.65 -10.49 5.42
CA SER A 191 -6.58 -9.70 6.23
C SER A 191 -7.54 -10.59 7.00
N ILE A 192 -8.11 -11.60 6.35
CA ILE A 192 -9.00 -12.57 7.00
C ILE A 192 -8.24 -13.46 7.99
N VAL A 193 -7.03 -13.92 7.63
CA VAL A 193 -6.18 -14.69 8.56
C VAL A 193 -5.91 -13.89 9.84
N LEU A 194 -5.53 -12.63 9.72
CA LEU A 194 -5.27 -11.76 10.87
C LEU A 194 -6.54 -11.56 11.71
N ALA A 195 -7.64 -11.14 11.09
CA ALA A 195 -8.89 -10.89 11.81
C ALA A 195 -9.37 -12.13 12.55
N ARG A 196 -9.43 -13.27 11.86
CA ARG A 196 -9.92 -14.54 12.43
C ARG A 196 -8.99 -15.12 13.48
N SER A 197 -7.68 -15.18 13.16
CA SER A 197 -6.72 -15.91 13.99
C SER A 197 -6.22 -15.08 15.17
N CYS A 198 -6.06 -13.77 15.01
CA CYS A 198 -5.61 -12.89 16.10
C CYS A 198 -6.78 -12.29 16.90
N ASN A 199 -8.02 -12.50 16.47
CA ASN A 199 -9.23 -11.93 17.08
C ASN A 199 -9.18 -10.40 17.16
N VAL A 200 -8.86 -9.76 16.03
CA VAL A 200 -8.73 -8.29 15.87
C VAL A 200 -9.56 -7.80 14.68
N ASN A 201 -9.95 -6.53 14.69
CA ASN A 201 -10.43 -5.92 13.47
C ASN A 201 -9.23 -5.56 12.57
N VAL A 202 -9.42 -5.55 11.25
CA VAL A 202 -8.39 -5.16 10.29
C VAL A 202 -8.95 -4.10 9.36
N VAL A 203 -8.24 -3.00 9.20
CA VAL A 203 -8.50 -1.97 8.20
C VAL A 203 -7.36 -2.04 7.20
N MET A 204 -7.66 -2.61 6.03
CA MET A 204 -6.75 -2.66 4.88
C MET A 204 -7.10 -1.54 3.94
N TYR A 205 -6.12 -0.76 3.47
CA TYR A 205 -6.38 0.38 2.60
C TYR A 205 -5.34 0.48 1.49
N ASP A 206 -5.74 1.08 0.37
CA ASP A 206 -4.86 1.40 -0.73
C ASP A 206 -4.33 2.82 -0.66
N TYR A 207 -3.06 3.02 -1.00
CA TYR A 207 -2.49 4.36 -1.13
C TYR A 207 -3.12 5.12 -2.30
N SER A 208 -3.04 6.44 -2.28
CA SER A 208 -3.37 7.26 -3.45
C SER A 208 -2.74 6.70 -4.72
N GLY A 209 -3.57 6.41 -5.74
CA GLY A 209 -3.16 5.83 -7.02
C GLY A 209 -3.02 4.30 -7.05
N TYR A 210 -3.30 3.60 -5.94
CA TYR A 210 -3.36 2.13 -5.88
C TYR A 210 -4.81 1.65 -5.88
N GLY A 211 -5.03 0.45 -6.41
CA GLY A 211 -6.32 -0.23 -6.41
C GLY A 211 -7.47 0.70 -6.81
N ALA A 212 -8.50 0.77 -5.98
CA ALA A 212 -9.64 1.67 -6.19
C ALA A 212 -9.45 3.08 -5.58
N SER A 213 -8.29 3.42 -4.98
CA SER A 213 -8.02 4.76 -4.45
C SER A 213 -7.81 5.79 -5.55
N GLY A 214 -8.29 7.01 -5.33
CA GLY A 214 -8.03 8.17 -6.19
C GLY A 214 -6.60 8.72 -6.01
N GLY A 215 -6.29 9.81 -6.73
CA GLY A 215 -5.01 10.49 -6.61
C GLY A 215 -3.86 9.80 -7.33
N ILE A 216 -2.62 10.18 -6.95
CA ILE A 216 -1.38 9.64 -7.52
C ILE A 216 -0.44 9.16 -6.41
N PRO A 217 0.38 8.13 -6.65
CA PRO A 217 1.27 7.56 -5.64
C PRO A 217 2.51 8.46 -5.45
N LEU A 218 2.56 9.12 -4.30
CA LEU A 218 3.65 9.97 -3.85
C LEU A 218 3.86 9.79 -2.34
N GLU A 219 5.08 9.91 -1.87
CA GLU A 219 5.39 9.85 -0.43
C GLU A 219 4.47 10.76 0.41
N ALA A 220 4.34 12.03 0.01
CA ALA A 220 3.49 12.98 0.73
C ALA A 220 2.00 12.58 0.74
N ASN A 221 1.53 11.85 -0.27
CA ASN A 221 0.17 11.36 -0.31
C ASN A 221 -0.02 10.16 0.63
N THR A 222 0.93 9.21 0.69
CA THR A 222 0.83 8.09 1.66
C THR A 222 0.70 8.58 3.10
N TYR A 223 1.35 9.70 3.46
CA TYR A 223 1.20 10.32 4.78
C TYR A 223 -0.17 10.96 5.02
N ARG A 224 -0.78 11.48 3.97
CA ARG A 224 -2.15 12.02 4.05
C ARG A 224 -3.16 10.89 4.12
N ASP A 225 -2.94 9.85 3.33
CA ASP A 225 -3.79 8.67 3.26
C ASP A 225 -3.86 8.00 4.64
N ILE A 226 -2.72 7.69 5.26
CA ILE A 226 -2.72 7.05 6.57
C ILE A 226 -3.34 7.94 7.66
N LYS A 227 -3.20 9.27 7.57
CA LYS A 227 -3.90 10.18 8.51
C LYS A 227 -5.41 10.09 8.39
N MET A 228 -5.93 10.03 7.16
CA MET A 228 -7.37 9.92 6.91
C MET A 228 -7.89 8.57 7.40
N VAL A 229 -7.17 7.49 7.05
CA VAL A 229 -7.51 6.12 7.49
C VAL A 229 -7.45 6.01 9.01
N TYR A 230 -6.41 6.55 9.64
CA TYR A 230 -6.27 6.59 11.10
C TYR A 230 -7.45 7.30 11.77
N LYS A 231 -7.78 8.50 11.29
CA LYS A 231 -8.91 9.25 11.83
C LYS A 231 -10.24 8.48 11.66
N TYR A 232 -10.47 7.95 10.47
CA TYR A 232 -11.67 7.14 10.20
C TYR A 232 -11.73 5.92 11.13
N THR A 233 -10.61 5.20 11.27
CA THR A 233 -10.54 4.03 12.14
C THR A 233 -10.79 4.39 13.60
N LEU A 234 -10.21 5.48 14.08
CA LEU A 234 -10.41 5.99 15.42
C LEU A 234 -11.89 6.26 15.70
N ASP A 235 -12.54 7.00 14.77
CA ASP A 235 -13.91 7.45 14.95
C ASP A 235 -14.95 6.32 14.72
N GLN A 236 -14.70 5.39 13.78
CA GLN A 236 -15.70 4.43 13.27
C GLN A 236 -15.45 2.97 13.68
N VAL A 237 -14.25 2.65 14.18
CA VAL A 237 -13.87 1.25 14.47
C VAL A 237 -13.32 1.07 15.88
N ALA A 238 -12.61 2.06 16.41
CA ALA A 238 -11.91 1.99 17.69
C ALA A 238 -12.60 2.79 18.80
N ASP A 239 -13.83 3.27 18.59
CA ASP A 239 -14.64 4.00 19.57
C ASP A 239 -13.95 5.22 20.20
N GLY A 240 -13.08 5.88 19.45
CA GLY A 240 -12.30 7.04 19.91
C GLY A 240 -11.07 6.69 20.75
N ASP A 241 -10.76 5.41 20.94
CA ASP A 241 -9.64 4.94 21.76
C ASP A 241 -8.42 4.62 20.89
N GLU A 242 -7.42 5.51 20.90
CA GLU A 242 -6.15 5.33 20.16
C GLU A 242 -5.38 4.08 20.61
N SER A 243 -5.52 3.65 21.89
CA SER A 243 -4.83 2.48 22.43
C SER A 243 -5.29 1.17 21.80
N LYS A 244 -6.51 1.14 21.24
CA LYS A 244 -7.01 0.00 20.49
C LYS A 244 -6.41 -0.11 19.08
N ILE A 245 -5.74 0.93 18.57
CA ILE A 245 -5.18 0.95 17.21
C ILE A 245 -3.76 0.41 17.21
N VAL A 246 -3.52 -0.60 16.39
CA VAL A 246 -2.18 -1.13 16.08
C VAL A 246 -1.86 -0.80 14.63
N ILE A 247 -0.75 -0.13 14.40
CA ILE A 247 -0.27 0.18 13.05
C ILE A 247 0.61 -0.96 12.57
N TYR A 248 0.34 -1.44 11.36
CA TYR A 248 1.14 -2.48 10.71
C TYR A 248 1.67 -1.96 9.38
N GLY A 249 2.99 -2.02 9.18
CA GLY A 249 3.63 -1.58 7.94
C GLY A 249 4.52 -2.64 7.33
N GLN A 250 4.18 -3.07 6.10
CA GLN A 250 4.99 -4.01 5.34
C GLN A 250 5.80 -3.30 4.27
N SER A 251 7.11 -3.52 4.21
CA SER A 251 7.99 -2.97 3.18
C SER A 251 7.80 -1.45 3.03
N VAL A 252 7.35 -0.96 1.86
CA VAL A 252 7.02 0.46 1.63
C VAL A 252 6.01 0.99 2.66
N GLY A 253 5.12 0.14 3.15
CA GLY A 253 4.16 0.48 4.20
C GLY A 253 4.79 0.85 5.55
N SER A 254 6.06 0.52 5.78
CA SER A 254 6.80 0.99 6.96
C SER A 254 6.95 2.53 6.98
N GLY A 255 6.97 3.18 5.80
CA GLY A 255 7.05 4.63 5.65
C GLY A 255 5.88 5.38 6.30
N PRO A 256 4.63 5.20 5.83
CA PRO A 256 3.47 5.81 6.45
C PRO A 256 3.25 5.34 7.89
N SER A 257 3.59 4.09 8.23
CA SER A 257 3.46 3.53 9.59
C SER A 257 4.37 4.22 10.59
N CYS A 258 5.66 4.33 10.31
CA CYS A 258 6.60 5.10 11.13
C CYS A 258 6.20 6.57 11.22
N TYR A 259 5.69 7.14 10.13
CA TYR A 259 5.24 8.52 10.12
C TYR A 259 4.09 8.76 11.09
N ILE A 260 3.00 7.97 11.04
CA ILE A 260 1.84 8.20 11.91
C ILE A 260 2.18 7.95 13.37
N CYS A 261 2.92 6.88 13.71
CA CYS A 261 3.34 6.57 15.07
C CYS A 261 4.32 7.62 15.63
N SER A 262 5.14 8.28 14.79
CA SER A 262 5.99 9.38 15.24
C SER A 262 5.23 10.67 15.57
N LYS A 263 3.94 10.76 15.23
CA LYS A 263 3.06 11.93 15.40
C LYS A 263 1.92 11.70 16.38
N ARG A 264 1.67 10.45 16.78
CA ARG A 264 0.60 10.04 17.69
C ARG A 264 1.19 9.32 18.90
N GLN A 265 0.84 9.75 20.11
CA GLN A 265 1.36 9.18 21.35
C GLN A 265 0.47 8.08 21.94
N GLY A 266 -0.82 8.07 21.59
CA GLY A 266 -1.81 7.14 22.13
C GLY A 266 -1.94 5.82 21.36
N VAL A 267 -1.16 5.62 20.28
CA VAL A 267 -1.24 4.39 19.47
C VAL A 267 -0.87 3.17 20.30
N GLY A 268 -1.70 2.11 20.25
CA GLY A 268 -1.51 0.90 21.03
C GLY A 268 -0.27 0.10 20.65
N GLY A 269 0.19 0.14 19.38
CA GLY A 269 1.39 -0.59 18.99
C GLY A 269 1.76 -0.40 17.52
N LEU A 270 3.00 -0.79 17.17
CA LEU A 270 3.55 -0.74 15.83
C LEU A 270 4.21 -2.07 15.47
N VAL A 271 3.79 -2.66 14.35
CA VAL A 271 4.44 -3.83 13.74
C VAL A 271 5.08 -3.39 12.43
N LEU A 272 6.36 -3.69 12.26
CA LEU A 272 7.14 -3.45 11.05
C LEU A 272 7.56 -4.79 10.44
N HIS A 273 7.15 -5.06 9.23
CA HIS A 273 7.41 -6.29 8.49
C HIS A 273 8.30 -5.99 7.28
N SER A 274 9.49 -6.56 7.23
CA SER A 274 10.52 -6.29 6.22
C SER A 274 10.74 -4.79 5.97
N PRO A 275 10.92 -3.97 7.05
CA PRO A 275 11.00 -2.52 6.93
C PRO A 275 12.36 -2.05 6.45
N PHE A 276 12.45 -0.82 5.95
CA PHE A 276 13.70 -0.17 5.57
C PHE A 276 13.96 1.11 6.38
N THR A 277 15.23 1.48 6.52
CA THR A 277 15.66 2.69 7.25
C THR A 277 15.30 3.98 6.51
N SER A 278 15.43 3.99 5.18
CA SER A 278 14.90 5.01 4.27
C SER A 278 14.92 4.49 2.83
N GLY A 279 14.16 5.10 1.93
CA GLY A 279 14.00 4.61 0.56
C GLY A 279 15.30 4.59 -0.24
N MET A 280 16.11 5.64 -0.15
CA MET A 280 17.41 5.68 -0.86
C MET A 280 18.43 4.69 -0.30
N ARG A 281 18.38 4.38 0.99
CA ARG A 281 19.30 3.43 1.62
C ARG A 281 19.10 1.98 1.19
N VAL A 282 17.92 1.65 0.67
CA VAL A 282 17.67 0.35 0.01
C VAL A 282 18.50 0.24 -1.27
N LEU A 283 18.60 1.33 -2.03
CA LEU A 283 19.27 1.36 -3.33
C LEU A 283 20.80 1.57 -3.21
N THR A 284 21.22 2.34 -2.22
CA THR A 284 22.65 2.67 -2.02
C THR A 284 22.94 3.10 -0.59
N PRO A 285 24.04 2.62 0.02
CA PRO A 285 24.50 3.10 1.31
C PRO A 285 25.07 4.52 1.25
N SER A 286 25.32 5.06 0.05
CA SER A 286 25.91 6.39 -0.15
C SER A 286 24.94 7.50 0.24
N ARG A 287 25.46 8.50 0.98
CA ARG A 287 24.71 9.73 1.33
C ARG A 287 24.70 10.77 0.21
N ALA A 288 25.38 10.55 -0.90
CA ALA A 288 25.47 11.49 -2.01
C ALA A 288 24.10 11.84 -2.62
N LEU A 289 23.11 10.92 -2.51
CA LEU A 289 21.74 11.10 -3.00
C LEU A 289 20.73 11.33 -1.86
N ALA A 290 21.19 11.75 -0.68
CA ALA A 290 20.31 11.99 0.47
C ALA A 290 19.24 13.07 0.20
N CYS A 291 19.48 13.99 -0.75
CA CYS A 291 18.49 14.96 -1.19
C CYS A 291 17.28 14.34 -1.92
N LEU A 292 17.41 13.10 -2.43
CA LEU A 292 16.34 12.34 -3.06
C LEU A 292 15.73 11.30 -2.10
N ASP A 293 16.18 11.26 -0.84
CA ASP A 293 15.72 10.27 0.11
C ASP A 293 14.26 10.49 0.51
N ILE A 294 13.53 9.40 0.62
CA ILE A 294 12.14 9.34 1.01
C ILE A 294 11.98 8.38 2.19
N PHE A 295 10.90 8.54 2.94
CA PHE A 295 10.58 7.68 4.08
C PHE A 295 11.73 7.57 5.09
N PRO A 296 12.18 8.67 5.75
CA PRO A 296 13.26 8.63 6.74
C PRO A 296 12.80 7.93 8.04
N ASN A 297 12.58 6.60 7.94
CA ASN A 297 12.03 5.79 9.03
C ASN A 297 12.98 5.73 10.22
N ILE A 298 14.29 5.71 9.97
CA ILE A 298 15.32 5.69 11.02
C ILE A 298 15.26 6.90 11.97
N ASP A 299 14.81 8.05 11.48
CA ASP A 299 14.68 9.25 12.30
C ASP A 299 13.30 9.34 12.96
N ARG A 300 12.30 8.72 12.35
CA ARG A 300 10.92 8.69 12.87
C ARG A 300 10.77 7.68 14.00
N ILE A 301 11.38 6.51 13.85
CA ILE A 301 11.25 5.44 14.84
C ILE A 301 11.72 5.86 16.24
N LYS A 302 12.72 6.73 16.32
CA LYS A 302 13.22 7.32 17.57
C LYS A 302 12.18 8.15 18.33
N LYS A 303 11.11 8.59 17.62
CA LYS A 303 10.02 9.42 18.17
C LYS A 303 8.78 8.60 18.52
N VAL A 304 8.78 7.32 18.20
CA VAL A 304 7.67 6.41 18.51
C VAL A 304 7.61 6.14 20.01
N THR A 305 6.41 6.20 20.56
CA THR A 305 6.11 6.04 22.00
C THR A 305 5.08 4.94 22.24
N CYS A 306 5.06 3.91 21.41
CA CYS A 306 4.26 2.70 21.61
C CYS A 306 5.13 1.46 21.44
N PRO A 307 4.70 0.29 21.92
CA PRO A 307 5.42 -0.96 21.71
C PRO A 307 5.69 -1.22 20.23
N VAL A 308 6.92 -1.62 19.88
CA VAL A 308 7.35 -1.87 18.49
C VAL A 308 7.86 -3.30 18.35
N MET A 309 7.26 -4.06 17.43
CA MET A 309 7.74 -5.37 16.98
C MET A 309 8.28 -5.26 15.55
N VAL A 310 9.44 -5.87 15.29
CA VAL A 310 10.03 -5.97 13.95
C VAL A 310 10.04 -7.44 13.52
N ILE A 311 9.61 -7.69 12.29
CA ILE A 311 9.64 -8.99 11.62
C ILE A 311 10.47 -8.84 10.34
N HIS A 312 11.48 -9.71 10.12
CA HIS A 312 12.31 -9.61 8.92
C HIS A 312 12.93 -10.96 8.55
N GLY A 313 12.93 -11.30 7.27
CA GLY A 313 13.63 -12.45 6.75
C GLY A 313 15.13 -12.22 6.71
N GLN A 314 15.93 -13.21 7.16
CA GLN A 314 17.39 -13.07 7.15
C GLN A 314 17.99 -13.28 5.74
N LEU A 315 17.22 -13.85 4.82
CA LEU A 315 17.59 -14.05 3.41
C LEU A 315 16.92 -13.02 2.49
N ASP A 316 16.52 -11.86 3.03
CA ASP A 316 15.90 -10.79 2.28
C ASP A 316 16.89 -10.12 1.33
N GLU A 317 16.72 -10.35 0.02
CA GLU A 317 17.56 -9.78 -1.04
C GLU A 317 17.00 -8.45 -1.58
N GLU A 318 15.74 -8.09 -1.26
CA GLU A 318 15.12 -6.82 -1.67
C GLU A 318 15.44 -5.70 -0.68
N VAL A 319 15.32 -6.01 0.62
CA VAL A 319 15.63 -5.10 1.73
C VAL A 319 16.45 -5.87 2.77
N ASP A 320 17.75 -5.69 2.76
CA ASP A 320 18.66 -6.38 3.69
C ASP A 320 18.16 -6.31 5.14
N VAL A 321 18.24 -7.43 5.86
CA VAL A 321 17.83 -7.55 7.27
C VAL A 321 18.49 -6.51 8.18
N ALA A 322 19.67 -6.00 7.81
CA ALA A 322 20.34 -4.93 8.53
C ALA A 322 19.48 -3.67 8.69
N HIS A 323 18.58 -3.41 7.74
CA HIS A 323 17.59 -2.31 7.87
C HIS A 323 16.62 -2.54 9.02
N GLY A 324 16.08 -3.75 9.14
CA GLY A 324 15.21 -4.14 10.25
C GLY A 324 15.92 -4.08 11.59
N ILE A 325 17.15 -4.59 11.66
CA ILE A 325 17.99 -4.56 12.87
C ILE A 325 18.27 -3.10 13.27
N ALA A 326 18.69 -2.25 12.33
CA ALA A 326 18.95 -0.84 12.62
C ALA A 326 17.72 -0.08 13.11
N LEU A 327 16.52 -0.37 12.57
CA LEU A 327 15.28 0.21 13.04
C LEU A 327 14.92 -0.28 14.44
N HIS A 328 15.03 -1.59 14.69
CA HIS A 328 14.78 -2.17 16.01
C HIS A 328 15.70 -1.56 17.07
N ASP A 329 16.98 -1.41 16.77
CA ASP A 329 17.95 -0.82 17.69
C ASP A 329 17.71 0.67 17.95
N ALA A 330 17.14 1.39 16.96
CA ALA A 330 16.79 2.79 17.09
C ALA A 330 15.48 3.04 17.87
N VAL A 331 14.67 2.00 18.13
CA VAL A 331 13.50 2.10 19.02
C VAL A 331 13.98 2.37 20.43
N LYS A 332 13.32 3.26 21.17
CA LYS A 332 13.62 3.49 22.58
C LYS A 332 13.45 2.20 23.39
N PRO A 333 14.37 1.88 24.32
CA PRO A 333 14.38 0.59 25.02
C PRO A 333 13.05 0.19 25.65
N GLU A 334 12.32 1.14 26.25
CA GLU A 334 11.02 0.93 26.91
C GLU A 334 9.91 0.48 25.96
N TYR A 335 10.02 0.79 24.66
CA TYR A 335 9.03 0.43 23.64
C TYR A 335 9.47 -0.73 22.75
N ARG A 336 10.71 -1.20 22.90
CA ARG A 336 11.29 -2.27 22.11
C ARG A 336 10.72 -3.61 22.53
N LYS A 337 10.11 -4.35 21.61
CA LYS A 337 9.63 -5.72 21.81
C LYS A 337 10.52 -6.71 21.07
N ASP A 338 10.48 -7.99 21.47
CA ASP A 338 11.28 -9.03 20.86
C ASP A 338 11.04 -9.10 19.34
N PRO A 339 12.09 -8.99 18.52
CA PRO A 339 11.96 -9.06 17.07
C PRO A 339 11.82 -10.51 16.61
N TRP A 340 11.34 -10.69 15.39
CA TRP A 340 11.38 -12.00 14.74
C TRP A 340 12.26 -11.96 13.49
N TRP A 341 13.48 -12.42 13.64
CA TRP A 341 14.41 -12.65 12.53
C TRP A 341 14.17 -14.05 11.98
N VAL A 342 13.66 -14.16 10.76
CA VAL A 342 13.26 -15.44 10.15
C VAL A 342 14.42 -15.99 9.32
N ALA A 343 15.14 -16.98 9.85
CA ALA A 343 16.44 -17.43 9.36
C ALA A 343 16.43 -17.95 7.90
N ASP A 344 15.31 -18.52 7.48
CA ASP A 344 15.16 -19.25 6.21
C ASP A 344 14.18 -18.57 5.25
N ARG A 345 13.93 -17.25 5.38
CA ARG A 345 12.97 -16.49 4.58
C ARG A 345 13.55 -15.17 4.09
N GLY A 346 13.03 -14.74 2.92
CA GLY A 346 13.32 -13.48 2.27
C GLY A 346 12.28 -12.40 2.56
N HIS A 347 12.02 -11.56 1.54
CA HIS A 347 11.17 -10.36 1.67
C HIS A 347 9.68 -10.67 1.74
N ASN A 348 9.20 -11.57 0.87
CA ASN A 348 7.78 -11.78 0.63
C ASN A 348 7.26 -13.14 1.10
N ASP A 349 8.11 -14.04 1.57
CA ASP A 349 7.81 -15.45 1.86
C ASP A 349 7.84 -15.81 3.36
N ILE A 350 7.81 -14.82 4.25
CA ILE A 350 7.90 -15.02 5.71
C ILE A 350 6.81 -15.97 6.24
N THR A 351 5.65 -15.96 5.61
CA THR A 351 4.51 -16.81 5.98
C THR A 351 4.41 -18.11 5.20
N ASP A 352 5.28 -18.32 4.21
CA ASP A 352 5.20 -19.45 3.29
C ASP A 352 5.88 -20.69 3.84
N GLY A 353 5.36 -21.85 3.45
CA GLY A 353 5.88 -23.14 3.85
C GLY A 353 5.30 -23.68 5.16
N PRO A 354 5.63 -24.95 5.49
CA PRO A 354 5.05 -25.67 6.62
C PRO A 354 5.24 -24.96 7.95
N GLY A 355 4.15 -24.68 8.65
CA GLY A 355 4.16 -24.09 9.99
C GLY A 355 4.46 -22.58 10.07
N LYS A 356 4.92 -21.94 9.00
CA LYS A 356 5.32 -20.52 9.02
C LYS A 356 4.15 -19.58 9.31
N MET A 357 3.02 -19.77 8.64
CA MET A 357 1.81 -18.98 8.91
C MET A 357 1.35 -19.15 10.37
N SER A 358 1.40 -20.36 10.91
CA SER A 358 1.03 -20.61 12.30
C SER A 358 1.98 -19.93 13.28
N GLU A 359 3.28 -19.95 13.02
CA GLU A 359 4.29 -19.27 13.83
C GLU A 359 4.13 -17.74 13.76
N TYR A 360 3.88 -17.20 12.57
CA TYR A 360 3.58 -15.78 12.37
C TYR A 360 2.39 -15.34 13.23
N VAL A 361 1.27 -16.08 13.13
CA VAL A 361 0.07 -15.81 13.91
C VAL A 361 0.34 -15.92 15.42
N ARG A 362 1.08 -16.94 15.84
CA ARG A 362 1.44 -17.16 17.25
C ARG A 362 2.23 -15.98 17.83
N ARG A 363 3.25 -15.52 17.09
CA ARG A 363 4.09 -14.38 17.50
C ARG A 363 3.31 -13.07 17.53
N LEU A 364 2.48 -12.84 16.52
CA LEU A 364 1.65 -11.64 16.48
C LEU A 364 0.62 -11.62 17.61
N LYS A 365 0.01 -12.77 17.94
CA LYS A 365 -0.85 -12.89 19.14
C LYS A 365 -0.11 -12.59 20.43
N ALA A 366 1.10 -13.14 20.57
CA ALA A 366 1.93 -12.89 21.75
C ALA A 366 2.29 -11.40 21.89
N TYR A 367 2.56 -10.72 20.77
CA TYR A 367 2.77 -9.28 20.76
C TYR A 367 1.49 -8.53 21.15
N LEU A 368 0.36 -8.82 20.51
CA LEU A 368 -0.93 -8.15 20.76
C LEU A 368 -1.41 -8.33 22.20
N SER A 369 -1.14 -9.48 22.83
CA SER A 369 -1.50 -9.72 24.23
C SER A 369 -0.68 -8.93 25.25
N GLN A 370 0.44 -8.32 24.83
CA GLN A 370 1.26 -7.44 25.66
C GLN A 370 0.87 -5.96 25.56
N LEU A 371 -0.08 -5.64 24.68
CA LEU A 371 -0.57 -4.28 24.48
C LEU A 371 -1.70 -4.00 25.48
N GLU A 372 -1.46 -3.06 26.36
CA GLU A 372 -2.44 -2.60 27.36
C GLU A 372 -3.63 -1.88 26.68
#